data_7430af2a18f901dc257a691bbc63b223
#
_entry.id   7430af2a18f901dc257a691bbc63b223
#
_cell.length_a   1.000
_cell.length_b   1.000
_cell.length_c   1.000
_cell.angle_alpha   90.00
_cell.angle_beta   90.00
_cell.angle_gamma   90.00
#
_symmetry.space_group_name_H-M   'P 1'
#
loop_
_entity.id
_entity.type
_entity.pdbx_description
1 polymer ?
#
loop_
_entity_poly.entity_id
_entity_poly.type
_entity_poly.pdbx_seq_one_letter_code
_entity_poly.pdbx_strand_id
1 'polypeptide(L)'
;MTIIRTAAAGLALLLAAACTAPAPPRSQASQAAGTACAQPQGPPGAETAATIDVIEQAYFCILGNYYSGATLDARSLLMAGFVALTQELNRDGRDIPEAAMPALTGDRKADWTAFENAYRKITDQVPDLRDKLAVVTLEAIVAGLGDNHARWTHDVKRPPDYYDGYGYGLGFQANVNGPQVNGNPGTALPPLFVTAVQGGAAQAAGLRPGDIIESINGSVPFIDGKATPAIAALYPQYPQARPVRLRLLRQSTGRRWSVTLKPGVYQRDLAALQVVRSKLLEDSIAYVRLTGFAPDSANRVFKAISRLRTGRTLSGVVLDLRGNGGGSPVEATRLVSAFGHGKVTAYQCTVDGTCATSRTDDTVELLGLPLVVLTDRGCASACEHFSSAVKDLRLGRLVGTRTAGVISGPAQPYLLKNNTTLGFPARHHLGPNREVIDRIGVPPDHHVPLTPQDAATGRDPPWPRP
;
A
#
# COMPACT_ATOMS: atom_id res chain seq x y z
N MET A 1 -52.99 -75.43 -3.43
CA MET A 1 -54.14 -74.53 -3.64
C MET A 1 -53.83 -73.25 -2.88
N THR A 2 -53.38 -72.27 -3.64
CA THR A 2 -52.84 -71.03 -3.09
C THR A 2 -53.59 -69.85 -3.74
N ILE A 3 -54.25 -69.06 -2.90
CA ILE A 3 -55.02 -67.91 -3.34
C ILE A 3 -54.12 -66.63 -3.28
N ILE A 4 -53.95 -66.04 -4.40
CA ILE A 4 -53.25 -64.74 -4.57
C ILE A 4 -54.23 -63.62 -4.28
N ARG A 5 -53.90 -62.71 -3.36
CA ARG A 5 -54.61 -61.44 -3.15
C ARG A 5 -53.67 -60.30 -3.59
N THR A 6 -54.05 -59.62 -4.63
CA THR A 6 -53.49 -58.37 -5.12
C THR A 6 -53.93 -57.20 -4.24
N ALA A 7 -52.95 -56.43 -3.72
CA ALA A 7 -53.21 -55.13 -3.09
C ALA A 7 -52.73 -54.02 -4.01
N ALA A 8 -53.68 -53.17 -4.38
CA ALA A 8 -53.40 -51.94 -5.16
C ALA A 8 -52.92 -50.85 -4.21
N ALA A 9 -51.71 -50.33 -4.46
CA ALA A 9 -51.19 -49.17 -3.76
C ALA A 9 -51.52 -47.91 -4.55
N GLY A 10 -52.34 -47.04 -3.98
CA GLY A 10 -52.66 -45.72 -4.50
C GLY A 10 -51.49 -44.76 -4.24
N LEU A 11 -50.94 -44.18 -5.29
CA LEU A 11 -49.92 -43.15 -5.27
C LEU A 11 -50.55 -41.77 -5.06
N ALA A 12 -50.45 -41.21 -3.86
CA ALA A 12 -50.86 -39.83 -3.57
C ALA A 12 -49.74 -38.87 -3.97
N LEU A 13 -49.89 -38.09 -5.03
CA LEU A 13 -49.02 -36.95 -5.39
C LEU A 13 -49.28 -35.80 -4.40
N LEU A 14 -48.31 -35.54 -3.51
CA LEU A 14 -48.26 -34.32 -2.73
C LEU A 14 -47.57 -33.24 -3.59
N LEU A 15 -48.32 -32.29 -4.14
CA LEU A 15 -47.85 -31.06 -4.73
C LEU A 15 -47.35 -30.17 -3.58
N ALA A 16 -46.02 -30.11 -3.40
CA ALA A 16 -45.35 -29.10 -2.57
C ALA A 16 -45.39 -27.76 -3.30
N ALA A 17 -46.30 -26.89 -2.92
CA ALA A 17 -46.25 -25.46 -3.36
C ALA A 17 -45.05 -24.81 -2.68
N ALA A 18 -43.95 -24.61 -3.43
CA ALA A 18 -42.84 -23.78 -3.03
C ALA A 18 -43.29 -22.32 -2.99
N CYS A 19 -43.53 -21.79 -1.80
CA CYS A 19 -43.66 -20.35 -1.58
C CYS A 19 -42.27 -19.72 -1.83
N THR A 20 -42.04 -19.23 -3.03
CA THR A 20 -40.92 -18.30 -3.31
C THR A 20 -41.24 -16.98 -2.65
N ALA A 21 -40.63 -16.71 -1.51
CA ALA A 21 -40.63 -15.38 -0.91
C ALA A 21 -40.00 -14.40 -1.91
N PRO A 22 -40.61 -13.25 -2.20
CA PRO A 22 -39.97 -12.24 -3.03
C PRO A 22 -38.69 -11.76 -2.34
N ALA A 23 -37.57 -11.68 -3.10
CA ALA A 23 -36.35 -11.09 -2.61
C ALA A 23 -36.64 -9.66 -2.10
N PRO A 24 -36.04 -9.26 -0.98
CA PRO A 24 -36.22 -7.89 -0.47
C PRO A 24 -35.80 -6.90 -1.55
N PRO A 25 -36.51 -5.78 -1.75
CA PRO A 25 -36.14 -4.78 -2.72
C PRO A 25 -34.75 -4.24 -2.38
N ARG A 26 -33.83 -4.31 -3.35
CA ARG A 26 -32.50 -3.62 -3.23
C ARG A 26 -32.83 -2.15 -2.91
N SER A 27 -32.27 -1.64 -1.82
CA SER A 27 -32.49 -0.27 -1.38
C SER A 27 -32.14 0.70 -2.53
N GLN A 28 -32.96 1.71 -2.77
CA GLN A 28 -32.72 2.73 -3.80
C GLN A 28 -31.37 3.47 -3.61
N ALA A 29 -30.82 3.47 -2.39
CA ALA A 29 -29.47 3.96 -2.09
C ALA A 29 -28.36 3.19 -2.84
N SER A 30 -28.54 1.88 -3.09
CA SER A 30 -27.59 1.06 -3.86
C SER A 30 -27.59 1.41 -5.36
N GLN A 31 -28.71 1.88 -5.91
CA GLN A 31 -28.78 2.26 -7.33
C GLN A 31 -28.17 3.65 -7.61
N ALA A 32 -28.33 4.60 -6.70
CA ALA A 32 -27.75 5.94 -6.85
C ALA A 32 -26.21 5.91 -6.71
N ALA A 33 -25.67 5.04 -5.82
CA ALA A 33 -24.23 4.86 -5.66
C ALA A 33 -23.57 4.19 -6.88
N GLY A 34 -24.25 3.27 -7.55
CA GLY A 34 -23.73 2.57 -8.74
C GLY A 34 -23.49 3.47 -9.96
N THR A 35 -24.15 4.62 -10.05
CA THR A 35 -23.98 5.59 -11.15
C THR A 35 -22.87 6.62 -10.89
N ALA A 36 -22.47 6.81 -9.64
CA ALA A 36 -21.43 7.77 -9.27
C ALA A 36 -20.00 7.27 -9.55
N CYS A 37 -19.78 5.95 -9.62
CA CYS A 37 -18.49 5.30 -9.70
C CYS A 37 -18.30 4.56 -11.02
N ALA A 38 -17.66 5.20 -11.98
CA ALA A 38 -17.21 4.55 -13.21
C ALA A 38 -15.75 4.20 -13.11
N GLN A 39 -15.38 2.97 -13.52
CA GLN A 39 -13.96 2.63 -13.71
C GLN A 39 -13.44 3.32 -14.99
N PRO A 40 -12.18 3.79 -14.99
CA PRO A 40 -11.59 4.36 -16.19
C PRO A 40 -11.60 3.35 -17.34
N GLN A 41 -12.10 3.77 -18.51
CA GLN A 41 -12.07 2.96 -19.75
C GLN A 41 -10.80 3.23 -20.59
N GLY A 42 -9.93 4.14 -20.13
CA GLY A 42 -8.71 4.56 -20.79
C GLY A 42 -7.95 5.60 -19.94
N PRO A 43 -6.91 6.21 -20.48
CA PRO A 43 -6.21 7.29 -19.81
C PRO A 43 -7.20 8.44 -19.49
N PRO A 44 -7.15 9.02 -18.28
CA PRO A 44 -7.97 10.18 -17.96
C PRO A 44 -7.68 11.35 -18.91
N GLY A 45 -8.71 12.17 -19.19
CA GLY A 45 -8.54 13.43 -19.89
C GLY A 45 -7.74 14.46 -19.07
N ALA A 46 -7.64 15.68 -19.60
CA ALA A 46 -7.00 16.78 -18.85
C ALA A 46 -7.78 17.03 -17.56
N GLU A 47 -7.04 17.15 -16.46
CA GLU A 47 -7.59 17.45 -15.14
C GLU A 47 -8.21 18.85 -15.11
N THR A 48 -9.37 18.99 -14.50
CA THR A 48 -10.02 20.28 -14.21
C THR A 48 -10.10 20.49 -12.69
N ALA A 49 -10.44 21.72 -12.27
CA ALA A 49 -10.54 22.07 -10.85
C ALA A 49 -11.52 21.16 -10.11
N ALA A 50 -11.18 20.84 -8.85
CA ALA A 50 -12.06 20.15 -7.96
C ALA A 50 -13.21 21.08 -7.52
N THR A 51 -14.42 20.53 -7.45
CA THR A 51 -15.63 21.25 -7.05
C THR A 51 -16.41 20.44 -6.01
N ILE A 52 -17.42 21.06 -5.38
CA ILE A 52 -18.29 20.34 -4.46
C ILE A 52 -18.95 19.11 -5.11
N ASP A 53 -19.26 19.18 -6.43
CA ASP A 53 -19.87 18.06 -7.17
C ASP A 53 -18.87 16.89 -7.37
N VAL A 54 -17.57 17.18 -7.40
CA VAL A 54 -16.50 16.16 -7.41
C VAL A 54 -16.37 15.52 -6.02
N ILE A 55 -16.47 16.33 -4.97
CA ILE A 55 -16.45 15.85 -3.57
C ILE A 55 -17.67 14.96 -3.32
N GLU A 56 -18.86 15.37 -3.78
CA GLU A 56 -20.09 14.56 -3.71
C GLU A 56 -19.91 13.20 -4.36
N GLN A 57 -19.43 13.22 -5.60
CA GLN A 57 -19.19 11.98 -6.35
C GLN A 57 -18.23 11.06 -5.60
N ALA A 58 -17.11 11.60 -5.09
CA ALA A 58 -16.12 10.82 -4.34
C ALA A 58 -16.72 10.24 -3.05
N TYR A 59 -17.46 11.05 -2.28
CA TYR A 59 -18.12 10.63 -1.05
C TYR A 59 -19.09 9.46 -1.26
N PHE A 60 -20.02 9.59 -2.20
CA PHE A 60 -20.97 8.51 -2.49
C PHE A 60 -20.30 7.31 -3.17
N CYS A 61 -19.24 7.53 -3.95
CA CYS A 61 -18.45 6.45 -4.52
C CYS A 61 -17.79 5.61 -3.40
N ILE A 62 -17.19 6.24 -2.41
CA ILE A 62 -16.63 5.56 -1.24
C ILE A 62 -17.72 4.76 -0.52
N LEU A 63 -18.84 5.38 -0.18
CA LEU A 63 -19.92 4.73 0.57
C LEU A 63 -20.53 3.52 -0.15
N GLY A 64 -20.54 3.54 -1.49
CA GLY A 64 -21.11 2.45 -2.28
C GLY A 64 -20.14 1.32 -2.62
N ASN A 65 -18.82 1.57 -2.63
CA ASN A 65 -17.85 0.64 -3.23
C ASN A 65 -16.65 0.32 -2.36
N TYR A 66 -16.37 1.09 -1.31
CA TYR A 66 -15.34 0.74 -0.35
C TYR A 66 -15.72 -0.54 0.39
N TYR A 67 -14.76 -1.43 0.67
CA TYR A 67 -15.03 -2.77 1.20
C TYR A 67 -15.91 -2.78 2.48
N SER A 68 -15.81 -1.76 3.32
CA SER A 68 -16.64 -1.57 4.51
C SER A 68 -17.61 -0.38 4.40
N GLY A 69 -17.83 0.14 3.18
CA GLY A 69 -18.65 1.34 2.95
C GLY A 69 -20.07 1.26 3.50
N ALA A 70 -20.66 0.06 3.50
CA ALA A 70 -22.00 -0.17 4.07
C ALA A 70 -22.08 0.08 5.58
N THR A 71 -21.00 -0.24 6.32
CA THR A 71 -20.91 -0.13 7.80
C THR A 71 -20.11 1.08 8.26
N LEU A 72 -19.51 1.83 7.33
CA LEU A 72 -18.71 3.02 7.61
C LEU A 72 -19.59 4.13 8.22
N ASP A 73 -19.14 4.73 9.33
CA ASP A 73 -19.74 5.98 9.81
C ASP A 73 -19.36 7.14 8.87
N ALA A 74 -20.29 7.42 7.96
CA ALA A 74 -20.10 8.43 6.91
C ALA A 74 -19.86 9.85 7.48
N ARG A 75 -20.33 10.12 8.72
CA ARG A 75 -20.16 11.40 9.39
C ARG A 75 -18.68 11.69 9.65
N SER A 76 -17.88 10.66 9.97
CA SER A 76 -16.44 10.82 10.22
C SER A 76 -15.70 11.36 9.00
N LEU A 77 -16.11 10.98 7.79
CA LEU A 77 -15.53 11.48 6.52
C LEU A 77 -15.87 12.95 6.29
N LEU A 78 -17.15 13.33 6.50
CA LEU A 78 -17.58 14.72 6.37
C LEU A 78 -16.90 15.60 7.41
N MET A 79 -16.77 15.10 8.64
CA MET A 79 -16.03 15.81 9.70
C MET A 79 -14.56 16.01 9.32
N ALA A 80 -13.88 15.00 8.79
CA ALA A 80 -12.50 15.12 8.36
C ALA A 80 -12.35 16.20 7.26
N GLY A 81 -13.23 16.19 6.27
CA GLY A 81 -13.25 17.21 5.20
C GLY A 81 -13.50 18.62 5.75
N PHE A 82 -14.46 18.77 6.66
CA PHE A 82 -14.79 20.08 7.23
C PHE A 82 -13.67 20.63 8.13
N VAL A 83 -13.03 19.76 8.91
CA VAL A 83 -11.86 20.15 9.73
C VAL A 83 -10.72 20.65 8.84
N ALA A 84 -10.44 19.97 7.74
CA ALA A 84 -9.39 20.40 6.81
C ALA A 84 -9.72 21.75 6.15
N LEU A 85 -10.98 21.95 5.75
CA LEU A 85 -11.47 23.22 5.20
C LEU A 85 -11.27 24.37 6.19
N THR A 86 -11.71 24.22 7.44
CA THR A 86 -11.58 25.27 8.46
C THR A 86 -10.13 25.55 8.85
N GLN A 87 -9.30 24.50 8.90
CA GLN A 87 -7.85 24.66 9.12
C GLN A 87 -7.18 25.43 7.98
N GLU A 88 -7.64 25.24 6.74
CA GLU A 88 -7.09 25.96 5.60
C GLU A 88 -7.51 27.43 5.60
N LEU A 89 -8.76 27.73 5.90
CA LEU A 89 -9.23 29.11 6.11
C LEU A 89 -8.40 29.82 7.18
N ASN A 90 -8.15 29.15 8.32
CA ASN A 90 -7.35 29.70 9.40
C ASN A 90 -5.90 29.97 8.98
N ARG A 91 -5.28 29.05 8.23
CA ARG A 91 -3.91 29.22 7.67
C ARG A 91 -3.80 30.44 6.75
N ASP A 92 -4.86 30.72 6.00
CA ASP A 92 -4.92 31.89 5.10
C ASP A 92 -5.40 33.18 5.83
N GLY A 93 -5.65 33.11 7.14
CA GLY A 93 -6.15 34.24 7.93
C GLY A 93 -7.58 34.68 7.53
N ARG A 94 -8.35 33.78 6.98
CA ARG A 94 -9.71 34.01 6.41
C ARG A 94 -10.79 33.27 7.20
N ASP A 95 -10.55 32.99 8.48
CA ASP A 95 -11.58 32.35 9.34
C ASP A 95 -12.84 33.20 9.40
N ILE A 96 -14.01 32.55 9.27
CA ILE A 96 -15.31 33.21 9.18
C ILE A 96 -16.29 32.62 10.18
N PRO A 97 -17.18 33.44 10.78
CA PRO A 97 -18.12 32.99 11.83
C PRO A 97 -19.05 31.86 11.37
N GLU A 98 -19.38 31.80 10.09
CA GLU A 98 -20.26 30.81 9.51
C GLU A 98 -19.59 29.47 9.25
N ALA A 99 -18.27 29.37 9.43
CA ALA A 99 -17.52 28.13 9.26
C ALA A 99 -17.74 27.15 10.43
N ALA A 100 -18.99 26.80 10.67
CA ALA A 100 -19.42 25.86 11.71
C ALA A 100 -20.04 24.61 11.07
N MET A 101 -19.59 23.43 11.53
CA MET A 101 -20.13 22.16 11.07
C MET A 101 -21.56 21.97 11.52
N PRO A 102 -22.52 21.68 10.62
CA PRO A 102 -23.90 21.43 11.00
C PRO A 102 -24.03 20.12 11.79
N ALA A 103 -25.13 19.98 12.53
CA ALA A 103 -25.47 18.73 13.19
C ALA A 103 -25.74 17.63 12.14
N LEU A 104 -25.09 16.48 12.30
CA LEU A 104 -25.25 15.32 11.45
C LEU A 104 -26.13 14.26 12.12
N THR A 105 -27.04 13.67 11.36
CA THR A 105 -28.08 12.75 11.85
C THR A 105 -27.72 11.28 11.73
N GLY A 106 -26.75 10.95 10.86
CA GLY A 106 -26.42 9.60 10.45
C GLY A 106 -27.15 9.13 9.17
N ASP A 107 -28.12 9.90 8.67
CA ASP A 107 -28.67 9.69 7.32
C ASP A 107 -27.69 10.27 6.30
N ARG A 108 -27.11 9.39 5.48
CA ARG A 108 -26.03 9.74 4.55
C ARG A 108 -26.35 10.85 3.57
N LYS A 109 -27.62 10.91 3.14
CA LYS A 109 -28.08 11.87 2.15
C LYS A 109 -28.41 13.22 2.80
N ALA A 110 -29.07 13.19 3.95
CA ALA A 110 -29.36 14.38 4.74
C ALA A 110 -28.07 15.03 5.24
N ASP A 111 -27.13 14.23 5.74
CA ASP A 111 -25.84 14.69 6.24
C ASP A 111 -24.98 15.31 5.11
N TRP A 112 -24.98 14.70 3.90
CA TRP A 112 -24.36 15.32 2.73
C TRP A 112 -24.97 16.68 2.41
N THR A 113 -26.31 16.78 2.34
CA THR A 113 -27.00 18.04 2.04
C THR A 113 -26.67 19.13 3.07
N ALA A 114 -26.59 18.77 4.36
CA ALA A 114 -26.22 19.70 5.42
C ALA A 114 -24.76 20.17 5.25
N PHE A 115 -23.84 19.24 4.96
CA PHE A 115 -22.43 19.54 4.67
C PHE A 115 -22.29 20.45 3.45
N GLU A 116 -22.92 20.10 2.33
CA GLU A 116 -22.87 20.87 1.09
C GLU A 116 -23.36 22.29 1.26
N ASN A 117 -24.48 22.49 1.95
CA ASN A 117 -25.00 23.82 2.25
C ASN A 117 -24.02 24.67 3.06
N ALA A 118 -23.41 24.08 4.09
CA ALA A 118 -22.38 24.76 4.87
C ALA A 118 -21.14 25.08 4.03
N TYR A 119 -20.68 24.12 3.23
CA TYR A 119 -19.54 24.29 2.33
C TYR A 119 -19.74 25.44 1.34
N ARG A 120 -20.91 25.45 0.64
CA ARG A 120 -21.25 26.51 -0.33
C ARG A 120 -21.32 27.87 0.33
N LYS A 121 -21.99 27.97 1.50
CA LYS A 121 -22.08 29.22 2.25
C LYS A 121 -20.68 29.78 2.62
N ILE A 122 -19.72 28.92 2.94
CA ILE A 122 -18.35 29.31 3.23
C ILE A 122 -17.63 29.75 1.94
N THR A 123 -17.65 28.92 0.90
CA THR A 123 -16.88 29.17 -0.33
C THR A 123 -17.41 30.37 -1.14
N ASP A 124 -18.66 30.74 -0.97
CA ASP A 124 -19.23 31.94 -1.57
C ASP A 124 -18.69 33.23 -0.95
N GLN A 125 -18.24 33.17 0.31
CA GLN A 125 -17.59 34.33 0.98
C GLN A 125 -16.08 34.43 0.66
N VAL A 126 -15.45 33.36 0.21
CA VAL A 126 -14.03 33.28 -0.14
C VAL A 126 -13.80 32.67 -1.52
N PRO A 127 -14.33 33.28 -2.59
CA PRO A 127 -14.32 32.70 -3.93
C PRO A 127 -12.89 32.46 -4.49
N ASP A 128 -11.91 33.24 -4.04
CA ASP A 128 -10.50 33.11 -4.36
C ASP A 128 -9.82 31.87 -3.75
N LEU A 129 -10.42 31.29 -2.72
CA LEU A 129 -9.92 30.04 -2.08
C LEU A 129 -10.72 28.80 -2.50
N ARG A 130 -11.75 28.92 -3.33
CA ARG A 130 -12.69 27.84 -3.65
C ARG A 130 -11.99 26.56 -4.11
N ASP A 131 -11.07 26.65 -5.05
CA ASP A 131 -10.36 25.50 -5.59
C ASP A 131 -9.46 24.86 -4.53
N LYS A 132 -8.74 25.66 -3.76
CA LYS A 132 -7.87 25.20 -2.66
C LYS A 132 -8.68 24.48 -1.58
N LEU A 133 -9.81 25.05 -1.18
CA LEU A 133 -10.70 24.46 -0.18
C LEU A 133 -11.30 23.13 -0.68
N ALA A 134 -11.65 23.02 -1.97
CA ALA A 134 -12.13 21.77 -2.54
C ALA A 134 -11.07 20.67 -2.48
N VAL A 135 -9.83 21.01 -2.82
CA VAL A 135 -8.70 20.05 -2.78
C VAL A 135 -8.48 19.54 -1.35
N VAL A 136 -8.28 20.41 -0.38
CA VAL A 136 -7.98 19.98 1.01
C VAL A 136 -9.15 19.21 1.64
N THR A 137 -10.39 19.55 1.27
CA THR A 137 -11.60 18.86 1.73
C THR A 137 -11.64 17.42 1.20
N LEU A 138 -11.43 17.24 -0.11
CA LEU A 138 -11.48 15.91 -0.72
C LEU A 138 -10.31 15.03 -0.27
N GLU A 139 -9.09 15.59 -0.18
CA GLU A 139 -7.95 14.89 0.38
C GLU A 139 -8.24 14.37 1.79
N ALA A 140 -8.82 15.21 2.65
CA ALA A 140 -9.13 14.84 4.02
C ALA A 140 -10.26 13.80 4.13
N ILE A 141 -11.29 13.86 3.27
CA ILE A 141 -12.34 12.83 3.20
C ILE A 141 -11.72 11.47 2.86
N VAL A 142 -10.85 11.41 1.87
CA VAL A 142 -10.19 10.16 1.46
C VAL A 142 -9.22 9.66 2.54
N ALA A 143 -8.44 10.56 3.14
CA ALA A 143 -7.55 10.24 4.26
C ALA A 143 -8.32 9.76 5.51
N GLY A 144 -9.54 10.25 5.70
CA GLY A 144 -10.45 9.86 6.78
C GLY A 144 -10.83 8.38 6.77
N LEU A 145 -10.66 7.67 5.66
CA LEU A 145 -10.77 6.20 5.60
C LEU A 145 -9.69 5.50 6.44
N GLY A 146 -8.55 6.17 6.69
CA GLY A 146 -7.41 5.58 7.37
C GLY A 146 -6.88 4.32 6.68
N ASP A 147 -7.14 4.17 5.39
CA ASP A 147 -6.78 3.02 4.57
C ASP A 147 -5.52 3.31 3.76
N ASN A 148 -4.54 2.43 3.84
CA ASN A 148 -3.22 2.61 3.23
C ASN A 148 -3.20 2.42 1.70
N HIS A 149 -4.30 1.95 1.12
CA HIS A 149 -4.49 1.88 -0.34
C HIS A 149 -5.56 2.86 -0.85
N ALA A 150 -6.21 3.63 0.04
CA ALA A 150 -7.12 4.69 -0.38
C ALA A 150 -6.34 5.95 -0.74
N ARG A 151 -6.61 6.51 -1.92
CA ARG A 151 -5.95 7.73 -2.40
C ARG A 151 -6.78 8.45 -3.45
N TRP A 152 -6.70 9.75 -3.44
CA TRP A 152 -7.12 10.58 -4.56
C TRP A 152 -5.88 11.05 -5.33
N THR A 153 -5.81 10.75 -6.61
CA THR A 153 -4.68 11.07 -7.48
C THR A 153 -5.05 12.27 -8.34
N HIS A 154 -4.43 13.40 -8.06
CA HIS A 154 -4.63 14.68 -8.73
C HIS A 154 -3.30 15.45 -8.78
N ASP A 155 -3.19 16.43 -9.66
CA ASP A 155 -2.02 17.33 -9.84
C ASP A 155 -0.66 16.60 -9.76
N VAL A 156 -0.57 15.43 -10.41
CA VAL A 156 0.65 14.61 -10.37
C VAL A 156 1.74 15.29 -11.18
N LYS A 157 2.60 16.03 -10.50
CA LYS A 157 3.82 16.60 -11.08
C LYS A 157 4.95 15.60 -11.00
N ARG A 158 5.59 15.31 -12.13
CA ARG A 158 6.77 14.47 -12.20
C ARG A 158 7.98 15.29 -12.64
N PRO A 159 9.17 14.98 -12.11
CA PRO A 159 10.38 15.62 -12.59
C PRO A 159 10.62 15.27 -14.06
N PRO A 160 11.35 16.13 -14.82
CA PRO A 160 11.81 15.78 -16.15
C PRO A 160 12.51 14.42 -16.16
N ASP A 161 12.35 13.68 -17.27
CA ASP A 161 13.03 12.40 -17.53
C ASP A 161 12.78 11.30 -16.45
N TYR A 162 11.67 11.43 -15.68
CA TYR A 162 11.31 10.48 -14.62
C TYR A 162 11.25 9.03 -15.12
N TYR A 163 10.79 8.82 -16.34
CA TYR A 163 10.70 7.49 -16.96
C TYR A 163 12.02 7.01 -17.56
N ASP A 164 12.99 7.92 -17.77
CA ASP A 164 14.30 7.64 -18.34
C ASP A 164 15.35 7.33 -17.25
N GLY A 165 14.89 6.96 -16.06
CA GLY A 165 15.74 6.54 -14.95
C GLY A 165 16.16 7.66 -14.00
N TYR A 166 15.61 8.87 -14.16
CA TYR A 166 15.84 9.95 -13.21
C TYR A 166 14.89 9.86 -12.01
N GLY A 167 15.37 10.29 -10.85
CA GLY A 167 14.62 10.41 -9.62
C GLY A 167 14.61 11.85 -9.12
N TYR A 168 13.76 12.13 -8.15
CA TYR A 168 13.73 13.40 -7.44
C TYR A 168 13.82 13.16 -5.93
N GLY A 169 14.59 14.02 -5.25
CA GLY A 169 14.73 13.96 -3.80
C GLY A 169 16.13 14.30 -3.30
N LEU A 170 16.48 13.78 -2.14
CA LEU A 170 17.78 14.00 -1.50
C LEU A 170 18.88 13.05 -2.03
N GLY A 171 18.51 11.97 -2.72
CA GLY A 171 19.44 11.02 -3.34
C GLY A 171 19.92 9.90 -2.41
N PHE A 172 19.19 9.58 -1.33
CA PHE A 172 19.49 8.44 -0.47
C PHE A 172 18.21 7.75 0.02
N GLN A 173 18.36 6.54 0.55
CA GLN A 173 17.34 5.82 1.29
C GLN A 173 17.77 5.68 2.76
N ALA A 174 16.81 5.71 3.68
CA ALA A 174 16.98 5.41 5.09
C ALA A 174 16.23 4.11 5.45
N ASN A 175 16.48 3.60 6.67
CA ASN A 175 15.76 2.44 7.23
C ASN A 175 14.32 2.77 7.66
N VAL A 176 13.65 3.61 6.91
CA VAL A 176 12.28 4.06 7.13
C VAL A 176 11.55 4.08 5.79
N ASN A 177 10.28 3.74 5.78
CA ASN A 177 9.46 3.85 4.58
C ASN A 177 9.13 5.32 4.28
N GLY A 178 9.14 5.66 3.00
CA GLY A 178 8.72 6.98 2.55
C GLY A 178 7.22 7.22 2.78
N PRO A 179 6.78 8.50 2.78
CA PRO A 179 5.38 8.87 2.96
C PRO A 179 4.45 8.39 1.84
N GLN A 180 4.98 7.80 0.79
CA GLN A 180 4.19 7.19 -0.29
C GLN A 180 3.30 6.04 0.20
N VAL A 181 3.58 5.53 1.38
CA VAL A 181 2.72 4.59 2.09
C VAL A 181 1.96 5.38 3.15
N ASN A 182 0.96 6.17 2.70
CA ASN A 182 0.04 6.97 3.53
C ASN A 182 0.70 7.87 4.59
N GLY A 183 1.88 8.42 4.29
CA GLY A 183 2.50 9.46 5.11
C GLY A 183 2.87 9.05 6.54
N ASN A 184 2.76 7.76 6.90
CA ASN A 184 3.02 7.33 8.25
C ASN A 184 4.44 6.77 8.42
N PRO A 185 5.41 7.59 8.89
CA PRO A 185 6.73 7.10 9.27
C PRO A 185 6.70 6.24 10.54
N GLY A 186 5.52 5.97 11.10
CA GLY A 186 5.32 5.31 12.39
C GLY A 186 5.86 3.89 12.50
N THR A 187 6.30 3.28 11.39
CA THR A 187 6.94 1.97 11.40
C THR A 187 8.48 2.05 11.50
N ALA A 188 9.07 3.23 11.43
CA ALA A 188 10.52 3.40 11.60
C ALA A 188 10.94 3.02 13.04
N LEU A 189 12.12 2.41 13.16
CA LEU A 189 12.74 2.07 14.45
C LEU A 189 14.08 2.78 14.61
N PRO A 190 14.44 3.22 15.84
CA PRO A 190 15.75 3.77 16.10
C PRO A 190 16.87 2.70 16.01
N PRO A 191 18.10 3.09 15.63
CA PRO A 191 18.45 4.41 15.12
C PRO A 191 18.02 4.62 13.68
N LEU A 192 17.80 5.88 13.27
CA LEU A 192 17.59 6.23 11.87
C LEU A 192 18.95 6.28 11.17
N PHE A 193 19.12 5.57 10.05
CA PHE A 193 20.38 5.54 9.32
C PHE A 193 20.19 5.39 7.81
N VAL A 194 21.20 5.79 7.06
CA VAL A 194 21.26 5.65 5.60
C VAL A 194 21.43 4.18 5.24
N THR A 195 20.55 3.64 4.40
CA THR A 195 20.65 2.26 3.89
C THR A 195 21.28 2.19 2.50
N ALA A 196 21.06 3.22 1.68
CA ALA A 196 21.65 3.32 0.33
C ALA A 196 21.81 4.77 -0.09
N VAL A 197 22.85 5.08 -0.85
CA VAL A 197 23.01 6.35 -1.57
C VAL A 197 22.76 6.09 -3.04
N GLN A 198 21.84 6.87 -3.63
CA GLN A 198 21.33 6.66 -4.99
C GLN A 198 21.83 7.72 -5.98
N GLY A 199 22.46 8.79 -5.47
CA GLY A 199 22.93 9.90 -6.29
C GLY A 199 22.69 11.28 -5.65
N GLY A 200 22.63 12.32 -6.50
CA GLY A 200 22.18 13.66 -6.12
C GLY A 200 22.94 14.30 -4.96
N ALA A 201 22.23 15.10 -4.16
CA ALA A 201 22.79 15.89 -3.07
C ALA A 201 23.47 15.01 -2.00
N ALA A 202 22.95 13.83 -1.70
CA ALA A 202 23.53 12.91 -0.73
C ALA A 202 24.90 12.39 -1.17
N GLN A 203 25.03 12.00 -2.45
CA GLN A 203 26.31 11.56 -3.01
C GLN A 203 27.33 12.69 -3.02
N ALA A 204 26.94 13.87 -3.47
CA ALA A 204 27.81 15.06 -3.49
C ALA A 204 28.28 15.45 -2.09
N ALA A 205 27.45 15.24 -1.06
CA ALA A 205 27.79 15.51 0.34
C ALA A 205 28.59 14.38 1.01
N GLY A 206 28.89 13.29 0.30
CA GLY A 206 29.70 12.18 0.81
C GLY A 206 28.99 11.31 1.86
N LEU A 207 27.66 11.26 1.84
CA LEU A 207 26.89 10.32 2.67
C LEU A 207 27.23 8.89 2.26
N ARG A 208 27.16 7.98 3.23
CA ARG A 208 27.43 6.56 3.02
C ARG A 208 26.37 5.71 3.74
N PRO A 209 26.09 4.50 3.26
CA PRO A 209 25.32 3.53 4.04
C PRO A 209 25.92 3.37 5.44
N GLY A 210 25.06 3.25 6.46
CA GLY A 210 25.43 3.17 7.87
C GLY A 210 25.62 4.52 8.58
N ASP A 211 25.60 5.66 7.87
CA ASP A 211 25.59 6.97 8.53
C ASP A 211 24.28 7.16 9.30
N ILE A 212 24.38 7.39 10.61
CA ILE A 212 23.23 7.60 11.49
C ILE A 212 22.77 9.06 11.37
N ILE A 213 21.46 9.25 11.26
CA ILE A 213 20.81 10.56 11.21
C ILE A 213 20.38 10.93 12.62
N GLU A 214 21.13 11.80 13.30
CA GLU A 214 20.88 12.23 14.67
C GLU A 214 19.80 13.32 14.75
N SER A 215 19.70 14.20 13.74
CA SER A 215 18.62 15.19 13.65
C SER A 215 18.31 15.59 12.21
N ILE A 216 17.07 16.04 12.01
CA ILE A 216 16.51 16.53 10.74
C ILE A 216 15.93 17.91 11.01
N ASN A 217 16.45 18.96 10.36
CA ASN A 217 16.06 20.36 10.57
C ASN A 217 16.07 20.81 12.05
N GLY A 218 16.99 20.24 12.85
CA GLY A 218 17.13 20.50 14.27
C GLY A 218 16.27 19.61 15.20
N SER A 219 15.33 18.84 14.65
CA SER A 219 14.47 17.93 15.43
C SER A 219 15.04 16.51 15.44
N VAL A 220 14.90 15.80 16.55
CA VAL A 220 15.27 14.39 16.64
C VAL A 220 14.30 13.51 15.85
N PRO A 221 14.77 12.42 15.19
CA PRO A 221 13.88 11.55 14.42
C PRO A 221 12.97 10.67 15.28
N PHE A 222 13.32 10.45 16.56
CA PHE A 222 12.54 9.64 17.50
C PHE A 222 12.43 10.30 18.86
N ILE A 223 11.25 10.15 19.48
CA ILE A 223 10.97 10.48 20.88
C ILE A 223 10.31 9.24 21.51
N ASP A 224 10.87 8.73 22.59
CA ASP A 224 10.40 7.49 23.27
C ASP A 224 10.22 6.30 22.30
N GLY A 225 11.16 6.15 21.35
CA GLY A 225 11.12 5.11 20.35
C GLY A 225 10.10 5.31 19.23
N LYS A 226 9.31 6.40 19.26
CA LYS A 226 8.30 6.73 18.25
C LYS A 226 8.87 7.71 17.24
N ALA A 227 8.60 7.47 15.96
CA ALA A 227 9.00 8.34 14.87
C ALA A 227 8.32 9.73 14.99
N THR A 228 9.10 10.78 14.76
CA THR A 228 8.59 12.16 14.75
C THR A 228 8.22 12.60 13.33
N PRO A 229 7.37 13.63 13.17
CA PRO A 229 7.05 14.20 11.86
C PRO A 229 8.28 14.70 11.08
N ALA A 230 9.41 14.96 11.75
CA ALA A 230 10.63 15.42 11.09
C ALA A 230 11.13 14.45 10.00
N ILE A 231 10.87 13.15 10.14
CA ILE A 231 11.26 12.12 9.16
C ILE A 231 10.64 12.39 7.78
N ALA A 232 9.45 12.98 7.70
CA ALA A 232 8.80 13.30 6.43
C ALA A 232 9.66 14.21 5.52
N ALA A 233 10.51 15.06 6.11
CA ALA A 233 11.41 15.93 5.34
C ALA A 233 12.46 15.17 4.51
N LEU A 234 12.71 13.88 4.81
CA LEU A 234 13.63 13.05 4.01
C LEU A 234 13.05 12.66 2.64
N TYR A 235 11.74 12.85 2.45
CA TYR A 235 10.99 12.42 1.25
C TYR A 235 10.30 13.62 0.56
N PRO A 236 11.08 14.61 0.09
CA PRO A 236 10.50 15.78 -0.58
C PRO A 236 9.81 15.38 -1.88
N GLN A 237 8.63 15.95 -2.12
CA GLN A 237 7.85 15.73 -3.34
C GLN A 237 8.21 16.80 -4.38
N TYR A 238 8.29 16.40 -5.66
CA TYR A 238 8.48 17.36 -6.75
C TYR A 238 7.22 18.23 -6.91
N PRO A 239 7.36 19.55 -7.13
CA PRO A 239 8.58 20.34 -7.28
C PRO A 239 9.11 20.99 -5.98
N GLN A 240 8.70 20.56 -4.80
CA GLN A 240 9.13 21.16 -3.54
C GLN A 240 10.64 21.01 -3.32
N ALA A 241 11.34 22.12 -3.26
CA ALA A 241 12.81 22.15 -3.20
C ALA A 241 13.36 22.72 -1.87
N ARG A 242 12.62 22.56 -0.76
CA ARG A 242 13.09 23.03 0.56
C ARG A 242 14.34 22.27 0.99
N PRO A 243 15.45 22.95 1.31
CA PRO A 243 16.65 22.30 1.82
C PRO A 243 16.39 21.59 3.14
N VAL A 244 17.04 20.43 3.34
CA VAL A 244 16.93 19.62 4.56
C VAL A 244 18.30 19.59 5.22
N ARG A 245 18.37 20.08 6.46
CA ARG A 245 19.58 20.04 7.29
C ARG A 245 19.60 18.77 8.10
N LEU A 246 20.68 17.96 7.94
CA LEU A 246 20.92 16.73 8.68
C LEU A 246 22.11 16.89 9.60
N ARG A 247 22.02 16.35 10.81
CA ARG A 247 23.16 16.05 11.67
C ARG A 247 23.40 14.55 11.62
N LEU A 248 24.64 14.17 11.33
CA LEU A 248 25.03 12.81 11.01
C LEU A 248 26.14 12.32 11.94
N LEU A 249 26.15 11.01 12.22
CA LEU A 249 27.23 10.28 12.90
C LEU A 249 27.67 9.11 12.04
N ARG A 250 28.96 9.08 11.66
CA ARG A 250 29.62 7.90 11.07
C ARG A 250 30.27 7.07 12.15
N GLN A 251 29.65 5.94 12.51
CA GLN A 251 30.11 5.11 13.62
C GLN A 251 31.53 4.59 13.43
N SER A 252 31.92 4.21 12.21
CA SER A 252 33.24 3.65 11.90
C SER A 252 34.41 4.60 12.23
N THR A 253 34.14 5.90 12.29
CA THR A 253 35.16 6.94 12.56
C THR A 253 34.84 7.82 13.76
N GLY A 254 33.65 7.68 14.36
CA GLY A 254 33.14 8.58 15.41
C GLY A 254 32.85 10.00 14.93
N ARG A 255 33.00 10.27 13.63
CA ARG A 255 32.81 11.62 13.06
C ARG A 255 31.36 12.06 13.13
N ARG A 256 31.12 13.26 13.69
CA ARG A 256 29.87 13.98 13.63
C ARG A 256 30.00 15.22 12.76
N TRP A 257 29.01 15.46 11.90
CA TRP A 257 28.97 16.66 11.06
C TRP A 257 27.52 17.04 10.73
N SER A 258 27.35 18.25 10.23
CA SER A 258 26.07 18.69 9.69
C SER A 258 26.20 18.94 8.20
N VAL A 259 25.13 18.66 7.45
CA VAL A 259 25.05 18.90 6.02
C VAL A 259 23.66 19.43 5.68
N THR A 260 23.56 20.30 4.69
CA THR A 260 22.30 20.75 4.14
C THR A 260 22.16 20.19 2.73
N LEU A 261 21.14 19.36 2.52
CA LEU A 261 20.84 18.72 1.26
C LEU A 261 19.68 19.46 0.58
N LYS A 262 19.87 19.90 -0.66
CA LYS A 262 18.79 20.48 -1.47
C LYS A 262 18.21 19.38 -2.35
N PRO A 263 16.88 19.12 -2.30
CA PRO A 263 16.25 18.19 -3.20
C PRO A 263 16.47 18.60 -4.66
N GLY A 264 16.64 17.63 -5.52
CA GLY A 264 16.86 17.86 -6.95
C GLY A 264 16.61 16.61 -7.78
N VAL A 265 16.62 16.79 -9.09
CA VAL A 265 16.61 15.68 -10.04
C VAL A 265 18.01 15.06 -10.08
N TYR A 266 18.08 13.73 -10.07
CA TYR A 266 19.34 13.01 -10.19
C TYR A 266 19.14 11.72 -10.98
N GLN A 267 20.19 11.31 -11.70
CA GLN A 267 20.20 10.04 -12.38
C GLN A 267 20.32 8.92 -11.36
N ARG A 268 19.42 7.95 -11.41
CA ARG A 268 19.49 6.76 -10.56
C ARG A 268 20.47 5.75 -11.16
N ASP A 269 21.10 4.96 -10.30
CA ASP A 269 21.85 3.79 -10.78
C ASP A 269 20.89 2.81 -11.46
N LEU A 270 21.01 2.67 -12.79
CA LEU A 270 20.18 1.78 -13.59
C LEU A 270 20.32 0.31 -13.16
N ALA A 271 21.51 -0.09 -12.66
CA ALA A 271 21.69 -1.43 -12.11
C ALA A 271 20.87 -1.61 -10.81
N ALA A 272 20.73 -0.56 -10.01
CA ALA A 272 19.87 -0.60 -8.82
C ALA A 272 18.37 -0.67 -9.15
N LEU A 273 17.95 -0.26 -10.36
CA LEU A 273 16.57 -0.32 -10.82
C LEU A 273 16.15 -1.69 -11.38
N GLN A 274 17.08 -2.63 -11.52
CA GLN A 274 16.74 -3.97 -11.97
C GLN A 274 15.78 -4.65 -11.00
N VAL A 275 14.62 -5.06 -11.51
CA VAL A 275 13.58 -5.74 -10.72
C VAL A 275 14.09 -7.05 -10.11
N VAL A 276 14.92 -7.80 -10.85
CA VAL A 276 15.52 -9.06 -10.40
C VAL A 276 17.03 -9.02 -10.58
N ARG A 277 17.76 -9.31 -9.49
CA ARG A 277 19.21 -9.54 -9.48
C ARG A 277 19.51 -10.88 -8.83
N SER A 278 20.52 -11.59 -9.30
CA SER A 278 20.85 -12.90 -8.75
C SER A 278 22.35 -13.15 -8.72
N LYS A 279 22.79 -13.95 -7.74
CA LYS A 279 24.15 -14.44 -7.60
C LYS A 279 24.15 -15.82 -6.93
N LEU A 280 25.21 -16.59 -7.13
CA LEU A 280 25.44 -17.80 -6.37
C LEU A 280 26.16 -17.40 -5.05
N LEU A 281 25.67 -17.92 -3.94
CA LEU A 281 26.38 -17.89 -2.66
C LEU A 281 27.18 -19.18 -2.48
N GLU A 282 27.99 -19.22 -1.39
CA GLU A 282 28.60 -20.46 -0.92
C GLU A 282 27.56 -21.57 -0.72
N ASP A 283 28.00 -22.82 -0.68
CA ASP A 283 27.15 -23.99 -0.52
C ASP A 283 26.08 -24.17 -1.65
N SER A 284 26.33 -23.62 -2.85
CA SER A 284 25.43 -23.70 -3.99
C SER A 284 24.03 -23.12 -3.74
N ILE A 285 23.92 -22.06 -2.94
CA ILE A 285 22.66 -21.37 -2.64
C ILE A 285 22.38 -20.29 -3.71
N ALA A 286 21.22 -20.33 -4.34
CA ALA A 286 20.78 -19.28 -5.23
C ALA A 286 20.26 -18.08 -4.42
N TYR A 287 20.97 -16.95 -4.47
CA TYR A 287 20.46 -15.68 -3.95
C TYR A 287 19.79 -14.92 -5.08
N VAL A 288 18.53 -14.54 -4.87
CA VAL A 288 17.74 -13.74 -5.80
C VAL A 288 17.10 -12.57 -5.06
N ARG A 289 17.42 -11.35 -5.48
CA ARG A 289 16.76 -10.14 -5.00
C ARG A 289 15.65 -9.74 -5.95
N LEU A 290 14.45 -9.53 -5.41
CA LEU A 290 13.27 -9.04 -6.12
C LEU A 290 12.82 -7.73 -5.48
N THR A 291 12.91 -6.61 -6.23
CA THR A 291 12.64 -5.27 -5.71
C THR A 291 11.19 -4.82 -5.84
N GLY A 292 10.36 -5.55 -6.58
CA GLY A 292 8.94 -5.30 -6.76
C GLY A 292 8.26 -6.37 -7.61
N PHE A 293 6.98 -6.57 -7.42
CA PHE A 293 6.15 -7.48 -8.22
C PHE A 293 5.64 -6.79 -9.48
N ALA A 294 6.58 -6.40 -10.36
CA ALA A 294 6.28 -5.84 -11.67
C ALA A 294 5.77 -6.94 -12.64
N PRO A 295 5.14 -6.60 -13.77
CA PRO A 295 4.77 -7.59 -14.78
C PRO A 295 5.94 -8.48 -15.18
N ASP A 296 5.70 -9.79 -15.28
CA ASP A 296 6.69 -10.84 -15.63
C ASP A 296 7.80 -11.05 -14.56
N SER A 297 7.65 -10.49 -13.37
CA SER A 297 8.69 -10.60 -12.33
C SER A 297 8.89 -12.04 -11.83
N ALA A 298 7.83 -12.83 -11.70
CA ALA A 298 7.93 -14.24 -11.32
C ALA A 298 8.75 -15.05 -12.35
N ASN A 299 8.48 -14.89 -13.63
CA ASN A 299 9.25 -15.56 -14.68
C ASN A 299 10.72 -15.12 -14.70
N ARG A 300 11.00 -13.84 -14.40
CA ARG A 300 12.39 -13.35 -14.28
C ARG A 300 13.11 -14.02 -13.10
N VAL A 301 12.44 -14.25 -11.98
CA VAL A 301 12.98 -15.00 -10.84
C VAL A 301 13.24 -16.45 -11.26
N PHE A 302 12.30 -17.12 -11.91
CA PHE A 302 12.47 -18.50 -12.40
C PHE A 302 13.66 -18.62 -13.36
N LYS A 303 13.77 -17.73 -14.34
CA LYS A 303 14.90 -17.66 -15.26
C LYS A 303 16.23 -17.43 -14.53
N ALA A 304 16.25 -16.59 -13.50
CA ALA A 304 17.45 -16.33 -12.70
C ALA A 304 17.89 -17.59 -11.94
N ILE A 305 16.96 -18.30 -11.30
CA ILE A 305 17.26 -19.57 -10.60
C ILE A 305 17.72 -20.65 -11.59
N SER A 306 17.05 -20.79 -12.73
CA SER A 306 17.41 -21.75 -13.78
C SER A 306 18.85 -21.51 -14.28
N ARG A 307 19.23 -20.25 -14.53
CA ARG A 307 20.62 -19.91 -14.92
C ARG A 307 21.63 -20.31 -13.85
N LEU A 308 21.33 -20.07 -12.58
CA LEU A 308 22.20 -20.46 -11.48
C LEU A 308 22.29 -21.99 -11.28
N ARG A 309 21.26 -22.75 -11.71
CA ARG A 309 21.23 -24.21 -11.68
C ARG A 309 22.05 -24.86 -12.82
N THR A 310 22.36 -24.13 -13.89
CA THR A 310 23.07 -24.69 -15.07
C THR A 310 24.42 -25.26 -14.64
N GLY A 311 24.62 -26.58 -14.93
CA GLY A 311 25.85 -27.31 -14.62
C GLY A 311 26.13 -27.61 -13.14
N ARG A 312 25.11 -27.45 -12.26
CA ARG A 312 25.25 -27.71 -10.82
C ARG A 312 23.92 -28.03 -10.13
N THR A 313 23.98 -28.64 -8.97
CA THR A 313 22.82 -28.81 -8.07
C THR A 313 22.79 -27.63 -7.09
N LEU A 314 21.65 -26.98 -6.97
CA LEU A 314 21.41 -25.97 -5.93
C LEU A 314 20.96 -26.64 -4.64
N SER A 315 21.44 -26.15 -3.50
CA SER A 315 21.04 -26.62 -2.15
C SER A 315 19.83 -25.86 -1.61
N GLY A 316 19.52 -24.67 -2.13
CA GLY A 316 18.38 -23.87 -1.71
C GLY A 316 18.31 -22.51 -2.39
N VAL A 317 17.27 -21.76 -2.04
CA VAL A 317 17.01 -20.40 -2.54
C VAL A 317 16.90 -19.42 -1.36
N VAL A 318 17.63 -18.32 -1.44
CA VAL A 318 17.40 -17.12 -0.63
C VAL A 318 16.75 -16.07 -1.52
N LEU A 319 15.50 -15.75 -1.25
CA LEU A 319 14.74 -14.70 -1.93
C LEU A 319 14.76 -13.42 -1.09
N ASP A 320 15.48 -12.40 -1.53
CA ASP A 320 15.56 -11.12 -0.83
C ASP A 320 14.47 -10.16 -1.31
N LEU A 321 13.48 -9.94 -0.44
CA LEU A 321 12.34 -9.03 -0.64
C LEU A 321 12.47 -7.74 0.18
N ARG A 322 13.60 -7.48 0.80
CA ARG A 322 13.79 -6.25 1.59
C ARG A 322 13.64 -5.01 0.71
N GLY A 323 12.81 -4.07 1.15
CA GLY A 323 12.47 -2.86 0.40
C GLY A 323 11.51 -3.10 -0.77
N ASN A 324 10.91 -4.28 -0.92
CA ASN A 324 9.94 -4.58 -1.97
C ASN A 324 8.55 -4.00 -1.62
N GLY A 325 8.18 -2.87 -2.20
CA GLY A 325 6.90 -2.19 -1.93
C GLY A 325 5.65 -2.89 -2.50
N GLY A 326 5.79 -4.12 -3.05
CA GLY A 326 4.66 -4.86 -3.61
C GLY A 326 4.54 -4.74 -5.12
N GLY A 327 3.32 -4.65 -5.61
CA GLY A 327 2.94 -4.60 -7.02
C GLY A 327 1.80 -5.56 -7.34
N SER A 328 1.96 -6.41 -8.36
CA SER A 328 0.93 -7.34 -8.83
C SER A 328 0.74 -8.52 -7.87
N PRO A 329 -0.44 -8.73 -7.27
CA PRO A 329 -0.75 -9.91 -6.47
C PRO A 329 -0.76 -11.20 -7.32
N VAL A 330 -1.00 -11.09 -8.63
CA VAL A 330 -0.93 -12.22 -9.56
C VAL A 330 0.50 -12.74 -9.68
N GLU A 331 1.48 -11.82 -9.79
CA GLU A 331 2.89 -12.19 -9.83
C GLU A 331 3.36 -12.81 -8.50
N ALA A 332 2.87 -12.27 -7.36
CA ALA A 332 3.14 -12.84 -6.05
C ALA A 332 2.59 -14.28 -5.93
N THR A 333 1.34 -14.50 -6.30
CA THR A 333 0.71 -15.83 -6.33
C THR A 333 1.47 -16.78 -7.25
N ARG A 334 1.85 -16.33 -8.46
CA ARG A 334 2.62 -17.12 -9.40
C ARG A 334 3.99 -17.53 -8.85
N LEU A 335 4.64 -16.64 -8.10
CA LEU A 335 5.93 -16.96 -7.46
C LEU A 335 5.74 -17.96 -6.31
N VAL A 336 4.65 -17.86 -5.52
CA VAL A 336 4.29 -18.88 -4.50
C VAL A 336 4.11 -20.24 -5.15
N SER A 337 3.51 -20.31 -6.34
CA SER A 337 3.21 -21.56 -7.05
C SER A 337 4.44 -22.42 -7.33
N ALA A 338 5.61 -21.80 -7.48
CA ALA A 338 6.87 -22.52 -7.68
C ALA A 338 7.37 -23.28 -6.43
N PHE A 339 6.76 -23.04 -5.26
CA PHE A 339 7.12 -23.69 -4.00
C PHE A 339 6.01 -24.60 -3.45
N GLY A 340 4.80 -24.55 -4.02
CA GLY A 340 3.71 -25.44 -3.59
C GLY A 340 2.46 -25.31 -4.45
N HIS A 341 1.82 -26.42 -4.74
CA HIS A 341 0.60 -26.53 -5.54
C HIS A 341 -0.63 -26.79 -4.68
N GLY A 342 -1.84 -26.59 -5.24
CA GLY A 342 -3.11 -26.86 -4.60
C GLY A 342 -3.43 -25.96 -3.40
N LYS A 343 -2.80 -24.80 -3.28
CA LYS A 343 -2.91 -23.94 -2.09
C LYS A 343 -3.79 -22.72 -2.35
N VAL A 344 -4.52 -22.28 -1.32
CA VAL A 344 -5.10 -20.94 -1.24
C VAL A 344 -4.04 -20.01 -0.66
N THR A 345 -3.66 -18.97 -1.38
CA THR A 345 -2.59 -18.05 -0.98
C THR A 345 -3.12 -16.80 -0.27
N ALA A 346 -4.39 -16.46 -0.49
CA ALA A 346 -5.06 -15.33 0.17
C ALA A 346 -6.56 -15.36 -0.04
N TYR A 347 -7.28 -14.56 0.75
CA TYR A 347 -8.69 -14.25 0.58
C TYR A 347 -8.85 -12.74 0.36
N GLN A 348 -9.85 -12.37 -0.45
CA GLN A 348 -10.28 -10.99 -0.65
C GLN A 348 -11.77 -10.93 -0.35
N CYS A 349 -12.12 -10.34 0.79
CA CYS A 349 -13.47 -10.39 1.35
C CYS A 349 -14.15 -9.03 1.35
N THR A 350 -15.45 -9.02 1.06
CA THR A 350 -16.35 -7.89 1.33
C THR A 350 -16.80 -7.92 2.79
N VAL A 351 -17.38 -6.83 3.26
CA VAL A 351 -17.81 -6.68 4.66
C VAL A 351 -18.88 -7.70 5.08
N ASP A 352 -19.69 -8.17 4.12
CA ASP A 352 -20.70 -9.23 4.33
C ASP A 352 -20.10 -10.65 4.45
N GLY A 353 -18.76 -10.76 4.36
CA GLY A 353 -18.07 -12.04 4.47
C GLY A 353 -17.95 -12.83 3.16
N THR A 354 -18.44 -12.29 2.04
CA THR A 354 -18.23 -12.93 0.72
C THR A 354 -16.76 -12.78 0.31
N CYS A 355 -16.07 -13.89 0.08
CA CYS A 355 -14.66 -13.92 -0.21
C CYS A 355 -14.34 -14.53 -1.58
N ALA A 356 -13.49 -13.87 -2.36
CA ALA A 356 -12.76 -14.48 -3.45
C ALA A 356 -11.45 -15.06 -2.94
N THR A 357 -10.97 -16.16 -3.53
CA THR A 357 -9.70 -16.80 -3.19
C THR A 357 -8.64 -16.58 -4.26
N SER A 358 -7.43 -16.27 -3.84
CA SER A 358 -6.24 -16.41 -4.67
C SER A 358 -5.68 -17.82 -4.49
N ARG A 359 -5.37 -18.52 -5.60
CA ARG A 359 -4.87 -19.89 -5.57
C ARG A 359 -3.59 -20.02 -6.38
N THR A 360 -2.74 -20.97 -5.98
CA THR A 360 -1.57 -21.34 -6.78
C THR A 360 -1.98 -21.74 -8.21
N ASP A 361 -1.10 -21.39 -9.15
CA ASP A 361 -1.13 -21.84 -10.55
C ASP A 361 -0.33 -23.13 -10.63
N ASP A 362 -1.01 -24.27 -10.64
CA ASP A 362 -0.39 -25.58 -10.62
C ASP A 362 0.28 -25.97 -11.97
N THR A 363 0.23 -25.08 -12.97
CA THR A 363 1.01 -25.21 -14.22
C THR A 363 2.45 -24.70 -14.08
N VAL A 364 2.75 -23.96 -13.00
CA VAL A 364 4.11 -23.51 -12.70
C VAL A 364 4.94 -24.69 -12.20
N GLU A 365 6.12 -24.91 -12.80
CA GLU A 365 7.04 -25.97 -12.38
C GLU A 365 7.51 -25.75 -10.93
N LEU A 366 7.44 -26.79 -10.10
CA LEU A 366 7.96 -26.78 -8.73
C LEU A 366 9.49 -26.74 -8.75
N LEU A 367 10.07 -25.79 -8.02
CA LEU A 367 11.53 -25.69 -7.91
C LEU A 367 12.16 -26.84 -7.12
N GLY A 368 11.43 -27.43 -6.17
CA GLY A 368 11.92 -28.54 -5.33
C GLY A 368 13.12 -28.14 -4.47
N LEU A 369 13.24 -26.87 -4.09
CA LEU A 369 14.35 -26.31 -3.31
C LEU A 369 13.85 -25.73 -1.99
N PRO A 370 14.58 -25.90 -0.88
CA PRO A 370 14.33 -25.15 0.34
C PRO A 370 14.36 -23.64 0.09
N LEU A 371 13.48 -22.91 0.77
CA LEU A 371 13.30 -21.44 0.61
C LEU A 371 13.53 -20.70 1.91
N VAL A 372 14.37 -19.67 1.86
CA VAL A 372 14.45 -18.60 2.87
C VAL A 372 14.08 -17.27 2.21
N VAL A 373 13.22 -16.51 2.86
CA VAL A 373 12.77 -15.20 2.38
C VAL A 373 13.28 -14.13 3.34
N LEU A 374 14.02 -13.14 2.81
CA LEU A 374 14.46 -12.01 3.59
C LEU A 374 13.41 -10.89 3.52
N THR A 375 12.92 -10.45 4.67
CA THR A 375 11.89 -9.40 4.77
C THR A 375 12.34 -8.25 5.65
N ASP A 376 11.79 -7.07 5.38
CA ASP A 376 11.92 -5.90 6.23
C ASP A 376 10.63 -5.07 6.20
N ARG A 377 10.65 -3.91 6.88
CA ARG A 377 9.52 -2.96 6.88
C ARG A 377 9.24 -2.30 5.53
N GLY A 378 10.12 -2.48 4.54
CA GLY A 378 9.89 -2.09 3.16
C GLY A 378 9.09 -3.11 2.33
N CYS A 379 8.90 -4.34 2.85
CA CYS A 379 8.04 -5.34 2.23
C CYS A 379 6.58 -4.99 2.50
N ALA A 380 5.84 -4.60 1.46
CA ALA A 380 4.46 -4.11 1.53
C ALA A 380 3.57 -4.72 0.44
N SER A 381 2.26 -4.74 0.66
CA SER A 381 1.24 -5.13 -0.34
C SER A 381 1.48 -6.54 -0.92
N ALA A 382 1.70 -6.70 -2.23
CA ALA A 382 1.95 -8.01 -2.84
C ALA A 382 3.18 -8.75 -2.25
N CYS A 383 4.15 -8.01 -1.67
CA CYS A 383 5.24 -8.60 -0.90
C CYS A 383 4.74 -9.27 0.39
N GLU A 384 3.77 -8.67 1.05
CA GLU A 384 3.16 -9.24 2.25
C GLU A 384 2.24 -10.43 1.93
N HIS A 385 1.52 -10.36 0.79
CA HIS A 385 0.78 -11.51 0.27
C HIS A 385 1.72 -12.70 0.05
N PHE A 386 2.86 -12.50 -0.63
CA PHE A 386 3.84 -13.55 -0.83
C PHE A 386 4.40 -14.06 0.51
N SER A 387 4.80 -13.16 1.40
CA SER A 387 5.43 -13.49 2.67
C SER A 387 4.48 -14.25 3.61
N SER A 388 3.21 -13.84 3.72
CA SER A 388 2.21 -14.57 4.50
C SER A 388 1.95 -15.95 3.93
N ALA A 389 1.80 -16.08 2.60
CA ALA A 389 1.60 -17.35 1.95
C ALA A 389 2.78 -18.32 2.20
N VAL A 390 4.02 -17.85 2.06
CA VAL A 390 5.21 -18.67 2.32
C VAL A 390 5.23 -19.16 3.76
N LYS A 391 5.00 -18.25 4.71
CA LYS A 391 5.03 -18.58 6.15
C LYS A 391 3.93 -19.55 6.54
N ASP A 392 2.68 -19.19 6.25
CA ASP A 392 1.51 -19.86 6.81
C ASP A 392 1.20 -21.17 6.09
N LEU A 393 1.60 -21.30 4.84
CA LEU A 393 1.58 -22.57 4.11
C LEU A 393 2.83 -23.43 4.33
N ARG A 394 3.79 -22.94 5.16
CA ARG A 394 5.05 -23.62 5.49
C ARG A 394 5.91 -23.97 4.27
N LEU A 395 5.95 -23.07 3.29
CA LEU A 395 6.72 -23.25 2.05
C LEU A 395 8.19 -22.83 2.21
N GLY A 396 8.51 -22.10 3.27
CA GLY A 396 9.85 -21.61 3.58
C GLY A 396 9.91 -20.89 4.93
N ARG A 397 11.05 -20.26 5.24
CA ARG A 397 11.25 -19.47 6.46
C ARG A 397 11.42 -18.00 6.13
N LEU A 398 10.79 -17.13 6.92
CA LEU A 398 10.99 -15.69 6.85
C LEU A 398 12.08 -15.25 7.84
N VAL A 399 13.04 -14.47 7.35
CA VAL A 399 14.16 -13.95 8.14
C VAL A 399 14.25 -12.44 7.95
N GLY A 400 14.54 -11.71 9.00
CA GLY A 400 14.66 -10.25 8.96
C GLY A 400 13.78 -9.56 9.98
N THR A 401 13.01 -8.57 9.56
CA THR A 401 12.05 -7.88 10.43
C THR A 401 10.63 -8.01 9.90
N ARG A 402 9.65 -7.67 10.75
CA ARG A 402 8.23 -7.62 10.38
C ARG A 402 8.03 -6.74 9.16
N THR A 403 7.13 -7.14 8.26
CA THR A 403 6.75 -6.39 7.06
C THR A 403 5.94 -5.12 7.39
N ALA A 404 5.59 -4.33 6.41
CA ALA A 404 5.02 -2.99 6.57
C ALA A 404 3.63 -2.97 7.25
N GLY A 405 2.79 -3.96 7.01
CA GLY A 405 1.37 -3.91 7.37
C GLY A 405 0.56 -2.99 6.44
N VAL A 406 0.90 -2.99 5.16
CA VAL A 406 0.30 -2.14 4.13
C VAL A 406 -0.32 -3.03 3.07
N ILE A 407 -1.44 -3.66 3.41
CA ILE A 407 -2.13 -4.63 2.55
C ILE A 407 -3.64 -4.66 2.86
N SER A 408 -4.29 -3.50 2.85
CA SER A 408 -5.76 -3.44 3.05
C SER A 408 -6.54 -4.14 1.94
N GLY A 409 -6.06 -4.08 0.71
CA GLY A 409 -6.64 -4.75 -0.46
C GLY A 409 -6.24 -4.08 -1.77
N PRO A 410 -6.50 -4.70 -2.93
CA PRO A 410 -6.24 -4.09 -4.22
C PRO A 410 -7.12 -2.85 -4.39
N ALA A 411 -6.49 -1.68 -4.58
CA ALA A 411 -7.23 -0.46 -4.87
C ALA A 411 -7.88 -0.54 -6.27
N GLN A 412 -9.17 -0.29 -6.33
CA GLN A 412 -9.91 -0.12 -7.58
C GLN A 412 -9.89 1.36 -7.96
N PRO A 413 -9.51 1.72 -9.19
CA PRO A 413 -9.57 3.09 -9.65
C PRO A 413 -10.99 3.47 -10.09
N TYR A 414 -11.41 4.68 -9.76
CA TYR A 414 -12.67 5.28 -10.21
C TYR A 414 -12.39 6.66 -10.81
N LEU A 415 -12.98 6.95 -11.95
CA LEU A 415 -12.82 8.23 -12.62
C LEU A 415 -13.81 9.25 -12.03
N LEU A 416 -13.31 10.39 -11.58
CA LEU A 416 -14.13 11.50 -11.12
C LEU A 416 -14.45 12.46 -12.27
N LYS A 417 -15.48 13.29 -12.08
CA LYS A 417 -16.00 14.24 -13.10
C LYS A 417 -14.93 15.23 -13.60
N ASN A 418 -13.94 15.51 -12.78
CA ASN A 418 -12.82 16.41 -13.11
C ASN A 418 -11.60 15.69 -13.72
N ASN A 419 -11.77 14.47 -14.24
CA ASN A 419 -10.72 13.62 -14.81
C ASN A 419 -9.61 13.20 -13.83
N THR A 420 -9.81 13.36 -12.52
CA THR A 420 -8.92 12.78 -11.51
C THR A 420 -9.31 11.34 -11.17
N THR A 421 -8.43 10.62 -10.50
CA THR A 421 -8.67 9.21 -10.14
C THR A 421 -8.75 9.04 -8.62
N LEU A 422 -9.86 8.48 -8.17
CA LEU A 422 -10.07 8.03 -6.80
C LEU A 422 -9.81 6.52 -6.74
N GLY A 423 -8.93 6.08 -5.85
CA GLY A 423 -8.60 4.67 -5.67
C GLY A 423 -8.84 4.24 -4.23
N PHE A 424 -9.47 3.09 -4.02
CA PHE A 424 -9.63 2.45 -2.71
C PHE A 424 -9.97 0.96 -2.87
N PRO A 425 -9.73 0.11 -1.82
CA PRO A 425 -10.07 -1.30 -1.87
C PRO A 425 -11.60 -1.53 -1.85
N ALA A 426 -12.07 -2.32 -2.80
CA ALA A 426 -13.45 -2.83 -2.80
C ALA A 426 -13.57 -4.16 -2.02
N ARG A 427 -12.45 -4.77 -1.65
CA ARG A 427 -12.35 -6.01 -0.86
C ARG A 427 -11.17 -5.92 0.08
N HIS A 428 -11.32 -6.45 1.29
CA HIS A 428 -10.25 -6.53 2.28
C HIS A 428 -9.40 -7.78 2.06
N HIS A 429 -8.08 -7.62 2.11
CA HIS A 429 -7.14 -8.74 1.99
C HIS A 429 -6.97 -9.46 3.33
N LEU A 430 -7.02 -10.78 3.27
CA LEU A 430 -6.70 -11.67 4.38
C LEU A 430 -5.68 -12.71 3.90
N GLY A 431 -4.81 -13.16 4.79
CA GLY A 431 -3.85 -14.21 4.49
C GLY A 431 -4.49 -15.59 4.27
N PRO A 432 -3.68 -16.65 4.02
CA PRO A 432 -4.18 -17.98 3.69
C PRO A 432 -4.97 -18.64 4.82
N ASN A 433 -4.72 -18.28 6.07
CA ASN A 433 -5.49 -18.74 7.25
C ASN A 433 -6.59 -17.75 7.65
N ARG A 434 -6.94 -16.79 6.78
CA ARG A 434 -7.88 -15.66 7.01
C ARG A 434 -7.41 -14.69 8.09
N GLU A 435 -6.13 -14.66 8.39
CA GLU A 435 -5.52 -13.70 9.32
C GLU A 435 -5.48 -12.30 8.73
N VAL A 436 -5.62 -11.29 9.60
CA VAL A 436 -5.49 -9.89 9.25
C VAL A 436 -4.01 -9.52 9.25
N ILE A 437 -3.51 -9.10 8.11
CA ILE A 437 -2.13 -8.65 7.93
C ILE A 437 -2.07 -7.12 7.91
N ASP A 438 -3.11 -6.48 7.41
CA ASP A 438 -3.20 -5.02 7.28
C ASP A 438 -2.99 -4.34 8.64
N ARG A 439 -2.18 -3.27 8.66
CA ARG A 439 -1.70 -2.52 9.84
C ARG A 439 -0.84 -3.32 10.83
N ILE A 440 -0.72 -4.64 10.65
CA ILE A 440 0.03 -5.55 11.55
C ILE A 440 1.36 -5.95 10.92
N GLY A 441 1.34 -6.36 9.65
CA GLY A 441 2.47 -6.95 8.94
C GLY A 441 2.72 -8.41 9.29
N VAL A 442 3.50 -9.09 8.48
CA VAL A 442 3.90 -10.51 8.65
C VAL A 442 5.15 -10.57 9.53
N PRO A 443 5.12 -11.27 10.68
CA PRO A 443 6.31 -11.42 11.52
C PRO A 443 7.27 -12.43 10.89
N PRO A 444 8.60 -12.20 10.97
CA PRO A 444 9.58 -13.20 10.53
C PRO A 444 9.59 -14.41 11.47
N ASP A 445 10.08 -15.55 11.00
CA ASP A 445 10.38 -16.72 11.83
C ASP A 445 11.66 -16.50 12.64
N HIS A 446 12.62 -15.75 12.04
CA HIS A 446 13.88 -15.38 12.69
C HIS A 446 14.08 -13.86 12.59
N HIS A 447 14.03 -13.19 13.74
CA HIS A 447 14.22 -11.75 13.83
C HIS A 447 15.69 -11.38 13.68
N VAL A 448 16.06 -10.78 12.54
CA VAL A 448 17.41 -10.37 12.19
C VAL A 448 17.36 -8.94 11.61
N PRO A 449 17.38 -7.90 12.44
CA PRO A 449 17.32 -6.52 11.95
C PRO A 449 18.64 -6.11 11.28
N LEU A 450 18.55 -5.33 10.20
CA LEU A 450 19.70 -4.67 9.60
C LEU A 450 20.20 -3.57 10.55
N THR A 451 21.51 -3.56 10.82
CA THR A 451 22.14 -2.56 11.67
C THR A 451 22.89 -1.50 10.83
N PRO A 452 23.20 -0.32 11.41
CA PRO A 452 24.08 0.64 10.74
C PRO A 452 25.43 0.05 10.33
N GLN A 453 25.97 -0.86 11.15
CA GLN A 453 27.25 -1.53 10.87
C GLN A 453 27.14 -2.46 9.65
N ASP A 454 26.06 -3.22 9.53
CA ASP A 454 25.82 -4.09 8.36
C ASP A 454 25.69 -3.24 7.10
N ALA A 455 24.92 -2.15 7.16
CA ALA A 455 24.80 -1.22 6.05
C ALA A 455 26.13 -0.58 5.66
N ALA A 456 26.95 -0.19 6.63
CA ALA A 456 28.26 0.42 6.41
C ALA A 456 29.28 -0.53 5.76
N THR A 457 29.23 -1.82 6.10
CA THR A 457 30.15 -2.83 5.58
C THR A 457 29.63 -3.53 4.31
N GLY A 458 28.38 -3.31 3.94
CA GLY A 458 27.70 -4.02 2.85
C GLY A 458 27.55 -5.52 3.12
N ARG A 459 27.64 -5.91 4.40
CA ARG A 459 27.45 -7.29 4.84
C ARG A 459 26.02 -7.45 5.35
N ASP A 460 25.38 -8.51 4.90
CA ASP A 460 24.14 -8.91 5.54
C ASP A 460 24.42 -9.52 6.92
N PRO A 461 23.56 -9.26 7.92
CA PRO A 461 23.67 -9.96 9.20
C PRO A 461 23.56 -11.47 8.98
N PRO A 462 24.17 -12.32 9.84
CA PRO A 462 24.08 -13.76 9.70
C PRO A 462 22.62 -14.22 9.82
N TRP A 463 22.15 -15.01 8.87
CA TRP A 463 20.84 -15.64 8.89
C TRP A 463 20.94 -17.16 8.80
N PRO A 464 19.92 -17.91 9.27
CA PRO A 464 19.84 -19.35 9.05
C PRO A 464 19.88 -19.66 7.55
N ARG A 465 20.71 -20.63 7.18
CA ARG A 465 20.75 -21.13 5.79
C ARG A 465 19.50 -21.97 5.50
N PRO A 466 19.07 -22.05 4.22
CA PRO A 466 17.95 -22.87 3.81
C PRO A 466 18.14 -24.35 4.10
#